data_aeb382a685ed8ae28f5f4b4805397814
#
_entry.id   aeb382a685ed8ae28f5f4b4805397814
#
_cell.length_a   1.000
_cell.length_b   1.000
_cell.length_c   1.000
_cell.angle_alpha   90.00
_cell.angle_beta   90.00
_cell.angle_gamma   90.00
#
_symmetry.space_group_name_H-M   'P 1'
#
loop_
_entity.id
_entity.type
_entity.pdbx_description
1 polymer ?
#
loop_
_entity_poly.entity_id
_entity_poly.type
_entity_poly.pdbx_seq_one_letter_code
_entity_poly.pdbx_strand_id
1 'polypeptide(L)'
;LIRTGLTYDDVLLVPKRTLLNSRKEADIKTKFTKNIRLNTPLISSNMVSVTEHKMAIAMALEGGLGVIHQFNTPKEQAKEIKKVKKSTSYIVDSPLSVSKDITLKEAINVMDSEGITSLLIKNGNGLEGILTLRDYSMEKDLTKKVSTLMTSKSNLITAEYGISLEDAKEILHKYKIEKLPLLHKGELKGLITRRDIKRRTQWPNASRDKKGRLMVGGAVGVKDSLERAEALIAVGVDVIVLDIAHGHSNFVIKKLKELKKLNIDIMVGNIATKTAAKDLIKAGADGLKIGIGPSPVCTTRLMSGAGIPQLTAIMEVYSVAKKYNIPVCADGGAKYPGDVSKAIAAGASTVFSGSFFAGTSESPGLIITIEGKRYKRYMGSASYDSNHERKEKLEKRKHKEKLNIFVEGVSTLVDYKGPVKGIISSLVKGLKSGISYCGAKNLEEMKKNAEFIKTTTSGIIESKARGKRLSD
;
A
#
# COMPACT_ATOMS: atom_id res chain seq x y z
N LEU A 1 -27.46 -4.31 -29.97
CA LEU A 1 -27.89 -5.26 -28.94
C LEU A 1 -27.61 -4.71 -27.56
N ILE A 2 -28.68 -4.57 -26.74
CA ILE A 2 -28.54 -4.20 -25.30
C ILE A 2 -28.13 -5.45 -24.53
N ARG A 3 -27.04 -5.35 -23.73
CA ARG A 3 -26.53 -6.43 -22.88
C ARG A 3 -26.93 -6.20 -21.43
N THR A 4 -27.09 -7.28 -20.67
CA THR A 4 -27.25 -7.20 -19.22
C THR A 4 -25.89 -7.14 -18.54
N GLY A 5 -25.65 -6.13 -17.70
CA GLY A 5 -24.47 -6.03 -16.86
C GLY A 5 -24.82 -6.36 -15.40
N LEU A 6 -23.93 -7.08 -14.70
CA LEU A 6 -24.11 -7.53 -13.32
C LEU A 6 -23.16 -6.81 -12.36
N THR A 7 -23.67 -6.44 -11.19
CA THR A 7 -22.93 -5.96 -10.03
C THR A 7 -22.64 -7.10 -9.05
N TYR A 8 -21.96 -6.83 -7.94
CA TYR A 8 -21.79 -7.82 -6.87
C TYR A 8 -23.11 -8.19 -6.20
N ASP A 9 -24.07 -7.26 -6.13
CA ASP A 9 -25.36 -7.49 -5.49
C ASP A 9 -26.25 -8.45 -6.32
N ASP A 10 -26.04 -8.57 -7.63
CA ASP A 10 -26.86 -9.38 -8.53
C ASP A 10 -26.57 -10.89 -8.46
N VAL A 11 -25.52 -11.30 -7.77
CA VAL A 11 -25.09 -12.71 -7.78
C VAL A 11 -24.68 -13.20 -6.40
N LEU A 12 -24.76 -14.52 -6.21
CA LEU A 12 -24.13 -15.25 -5.10
C LEU A 12 -23.20 -16.33 -5.67
N LEU A 13 -22.21 -16.75 -4.85
CA LEU A 13 -21.35 -17.90 -5.13
C LEU A 13 -22.09 -19.17 -4.70
N VAL A 14 -22.17 -20.15 -5.60
CA VAL A 14 -22.78 -21.46 -5.31
C VAL A 14 -21.85 -22.26 -4.40
N PRO A 15 -22.31 -22.71 -3.19
CA PRO A 15 -21.48 -23.49 -2.30
C PRO A 15 -21.12 -24.85 -2.89
N LYS A 16 -19.85 -25.25 -2.70
CA LYS A 16 -19.30 -26.54 -3.11
C LYS A 16 -18.66 -27.25 -1.91
N ARG A 17 -18.40 -28.53 -2.04
CA ARG A 17 -17.70 -29.33 -1.01
C ARG A 17 -16.32 -28.72 -0.75
N THR A 18 -16.07 -28.31 0.51
CA THR A 18 -14.75 -27.80 0.91
C THR A 18 -13.75 -28.96 1.08
N LEU A 19 -12.50 -28.68 0.71
CA LEU A 19 -11.36 -29.59 0.89
C LEU A 19 -10.46 -29.13 2.05
N LEU A 20 -10.84 -28.05 2.75
CA LEU A 20 -10.09 -27.49 3.87
C LEU A 20 -10.64 -28.00 5.20
N ASN A 21 -9.76 -28.43 6.10
CA ASN A 21 -10.13 -28.75 7.49
C ASN A 21 -10.39 -27.47 8.31
N SER A 22 -9.70 -26.42 7.98
CA SER A 22 -9.90 -25.10 8.58
C SER A 22 -9.79 -23.99 7.53
N ARG A 23 -10.65 -22.97 7.62
CA ARG A 23 -10.55 -21.78 6.78
C ARG A 23 -9.20 -21.04 6.91
N LYS A 24 -8.45 -21.29 8.01
CA LYS A 24 -7.10 -20.73 8.20
C LYS A 24 -6.11 -21.24 7.15
N GLU A 25 -6.31 -22.45 6.61
CA GLU A 25 -5.46 -23.07 5.60
C GLU A 25 -5.58 -22.44 4.22
N ALA A 26 -6.66 -21.68 3.97
CA ALA A 26 -6.85 -21.00 2.68
C ALA A 26 -5.71 -20.02 2.40
N ASP A 27 -5.00 -20.23 1.28
CA ASP A 27 -3.94 -19.32 0.80
C ASP A 27 -4.54 -18.17 -0.02
N ILE A 28 -4.24 -16.94 0.43
CA ILE A 28 -4.71 -15.71 -0.20
C ILE A 28 -3.60 -14.92 -0.89
N LYS A 29 -2.41 -15.50 -1.03
CA LYS A 29 -1.31 -14.88 -1.76
C LYS A 29 -1.69 -14.66 -3.22
N THR A 30 -1.23 -13.53 -3.76
CA THR A 30 -1.65 -13.07 -5.08
C THR A 30 -0.55 -12.29 -5.80
N LYS A 31 -0.84 -11.91 -7.05
CA LYS A 31 -0.05 -10.96 -7.82
C LYS A 31 -0.82 -9.65 -8.00
N PHE A 32 -0.16 -8.53 -7.75
CA PHE A 32 -0.69 -7.21 -8.09
C PHE A 32 -0.32 -6.81 -9.53
N THR A 33 0.93 -7.08 -9.92
CA THR A 33 1.44 -6.96 -11.28
C THR A 33 2.18 -8.23 -11.67
N LYS A 34 2.77 -8.31 -12.86
CA LYS A 34 3.57 -9.46 -13.30
C LYS A 34 4.60 -9.88 -12.27
N ASN A 35 5.31 -8.90 -11.66
CA ASN A 35 6.45 -9.14 -10.79
C ASN A 35 6.17 -8.85 -9.31
N ILE A 36 5.12 -8.09 -8.97
CA ILE A 36 4.76 -7.75 -7.59
C ILE A 36 3.82 -8.80 -7.02
N ARG A 37 4.26 -9.49 -5.97
CA ARG A 37 3.47 -10.45 -5.20
C ARG A 37 3.07 -9.85 -3.86
N LEU A 38 1.86 -10.15 -3.41
CA LEU A 38 1.30 -9.71 -2.14
C LEU A 38 0.81 -10.91 -1.34
N ASN A 39 0.86 -10.81 -0.02
CA ASN A 39 0.36 -11.84 0.88
C ASN A 39 -1.15 -11.69 1.18
N THR A 40 -1.71 -10.51 0.89
CA THR A 40 -3.14 -10.19 1.04
C THR A 40 -3.62 -9.44 -0.20
N PRO A 41 -4.75 -9.82 -0.84
CA PRO A 41 -5.19 -9.24 -2.11
C PRO A 41 -5.92 -7.90 -1.95
N LEU A 42 -5.54 -7.08 -0.97
CA LEU A 42 -6.21 -5.82 -0.64
C LEU A 42 -5.27 -4.64 -0.90
N ILE A 43 -5.79 -3.63 -1.61
CA ILE A 43 -5.05 -2.42 -1.97
C ILE A 43 -5.83 -1.20 -1.50
N SER A 44 -5.20 -0.28 -0.76
CA SER A 44 -5.83 1.01 -0.45
C SER A 44 -5.67 2.00 -1.60
N SER A 45 -6.78 2.66 -1.95
CA SER A 45 -6.86 3.49 -3.15
C SER A 45 -6.09 4.80 -3.01
N ASN A 46 -5.58 5.27 -4.15
CA ASN A 46 -4.81 6.50 -4.29
C ASN A 46 -5.66 7.78 -4.23
N MET A 47 -6.52 7.86 -3.21
CA MET A 47 -7.38 9.02 -2.96
C MET A 47 -6.81 9.85 -1.81
N VAL A 48 -6.95 11.19 -1.90
CA VAL A 48 -6.46 12.15 -0.89
C VAL A 48 -6.92 11.83 0.53
N SER A 49 -8.15 11.33 0.67
CA SER A 49 -8.77 10.98 1.95
C SER A 49 -8.56 9.53 2.37
N VAL A 50 -7.73 8.75 1.65
CA VAL A 50 -7.55 7.31 1.92
C VAL A 50 -6.10 6.95 2.16
N THR A 51 -5.18 7.26 1.24
CA THR A 51 -3.82 6.71 1.29
C THR A 51 -2.72 7.77 1.26
N GLU A 52 -2.13 8.01 2.41
CA GLU A 52 -0.80 8.57 2.61
C GLU A 52 0.07 7.54 3.33
N HIS A 53 1.28 7.94 3.80
CA HIS A 53 2.26 7.01 4.39
C HIS A 53 1.71 6.14 5.52
N LYS A 54 0.86 6.68 6.43
CA LYS A 54 0.31 5.90 7.56
C LYS A 54 -0.53 4.72 7.08
N MET A 55 -1.44 4.96 6.15
CA MET A 55 -2.25 3.91 5.54
C MET A 55 -1.39 2.93 4.73
N ALA A 56 -0.45 3.42 3.92
CA ALA A 56 0.41 2.56 3.12
C ALA A 56 1.28 1.65 3.99
N ILE A 57 1.79 2.14 5.12
CA ILE A 57 2.52 1.34 6.12
C ILE A 57 1.61 0.24 6.68
N ALA A 58 0.42 0.60 7.16
CA ALA A 58 -0.50 -0.36 7.76
C ALA A 58 -0.94 -1.44 6.76
N MET A 59 -1.27 -1.06 5.53
CA MET A 59 -1.61 -2.01 4.45
C MET A 59 -0.47 -2.98 4.17
N ALA A 60 0.76 -2.48 4.03
CA ALA A 60 1.92 -3.32 3.75
C ALA A 60 2.25 -4.25 4.92
N LEU A 61 2.10 -3.82 6.17
CA LEU A 61 2.29 -4.66 7.36
C LEU A 61 1.30 -5.84 7.40
N GLU A 62 0.07 -5.63 6.97
CA GLU A 62 -0.96 -6.67 6.88
C GLU A 62 -0.92 -7.47 5.55
N GLY A 63 0.14 -7.30 4.75
CA GLY A 63 0.40 -8.08 3.54
C GLY A 63 -0.25 -7.56 2.26
N GLY A 64 -0.96 -6.44 2.32
CA GLY A 64 -1.52 -5.71 1.18
C GLY A 64 -0.56 -4.67 0.62
N LEU A 65 -1.10 -3.65 -0.05
CA LEU A 65 -0.35 -2.54 -0.61
C LEU A 65 -1.14 -1.24 -0.48
N GLY A 66 -0.46 -0.15 -0.14
CA GLY A 66 -1.03 1.19 -0.25
C GLY A 66 -0.48 1.91 -1.48
N VAL A 67 -1.34 2.62 -2.21
CA VAL A 67 -0.93 3.45 -3.35
C VAL A 67 -1.05 4.92 -2.98
N ILE A 68 0.08 5.61 -2.89
CA ILE A 68 0.12 7.05 -2.56
C ILE A 68 -0.45 7.87 -3.73
N HIS A 69 -1.37 8.77 -3.41
CA HIS A 69 -2.09 9.58 -4.39
C HIS A 69 -1.20 10.63 -5.09
N GLN A 70 -1.65 11.09 -6.27
CA GLN A 70 -0.96 12.07 -7.13
C GLN A 70 -1.40 13.53 -6.91
N PHE A 71 -2.16 13.82 -5.87
CA PHE A 71 -2.72 15.15 -5.60
C PHE A 71 -1.76 16.10 -4.88
N ASN A 72 -0.55 15.63 -4.62
CA ASN A 72 0.59 16.37 -4.11
C ASN A 72 1.59 16.68 -5.24
N THR A 73 2.55 17.56 -4.99
CA THR A 73 3.69 17.73 -5.89
C THR A 73 4.50 16.43 -5.99
N PRO A 74 5.27 16.19 -7.07
CA PRO A 74 6.15 15.01 -7.17
C PRO A 74 7.09 14.86 -5.97
N LYS A 75 7.63 15.98 -5.46
CA LYS A 75 8.52 16.02 -4.29
C LYS A 75 7.82 15.60 -2.99
N GLU A 76 6.60 16.06 -2.77
CA GLU A 76 5.82 15.70 -1.58
C GLU A 76 5.38 14.23 -1.63
N GLN A 77 4.93 13.74 -2.79
CA GLN A 77 4.59 12.34 -2.97
C GLN A 77 5.81 11.43 -2.75
N ALA A 78 6.97 11.81 -3.26
CA ALA A 78 8.23 11.11 -3.01
C ALA A 78 8.59 11.09 -1.51
N LYS A 79 8.34 12.20 -0.78
CA LYS A 79 8.53 12.27 0.68
C LYS A 79 7.63 11.26 1.41
N GLU A 80 6.36 11.12 0.99
CA GLU A 80 5.43 10.14 1.56
C GLU A 80 5.93 8.70 1.32
N ILE A 81 6.37 8.37 0.10
CA ILE A 81 6.96 7.05 -0.22
C ILE A 81 8.21 6.79 0.62
N LYS A 82 9.09 7.78 0.75
CA LYS A 82 10.30 7.66 1.57
C LYS A 82 10.00 7.35 3.05
N LYS A 83 8.91 7.92 3.61
CA LYS A 83 8.44 7.58 4.96
C LYS A 83 8.05 6.10 5.07
N VAL A 84 7.34 5.56 4.07
CA VAL A 84 6.97 4.13 4.04
C VAL A 84 8.22 3.26 3.98
N LYS A 85 9.15 3.57 3.08
CA LYS A 85 10.41 2.81 2.91
C LYS A 85 11.28 2.80 4.16
N LYS A 86 11.27 3.88 4.94
CA LYS A 86 12.04 3.99 6.18
C LYS A 86 11.35 3.34 7.39
N SER A 87 10.04 3.13 7.37
CA SER A 87 9.24 2.83 8.58
C SER A 87 9.57 1.50 9.27
N THR A 88 9.99 0.47 8.53
CA THR A 88 10.33 -0.86 9.07
C THR A 88 11.49 -1.53 8.33
N SER A 89 12.46 -0.76 7.83
CA SER A 89 13.72 -1.31 7.36
C SER A 89 14.43 -1.96 8.53
N TYR A 90 14.91 -3.20 8.37
CA TYR A 90 15.81 -3.80 9.37
C TYR A 90 17.24 -3.29 9.23
N ILE A 91 17.55 -2.63 8.10
CA ILE A 91 18.79 -1.90 7.87
C ILE A 91 18.46 -0.41 7.95
N VAL A 92 19.09 0.28 8.85
CA VAL A 92 19.12 1.74 8.87
C VAL A 92 20.22 2.17 7.92
N ASP A 93 19.86 2.57 6.69
CA ASP A 93 20.79 3.11 5.71
C ASP A 93 21.32 4.46 6.18
N SER A 94 22.63 4.69 6.07
CA SER A 94 23.29 5.93 6.53
C SER A 94 22.94 6.26 8.00
N PRO A 95 23.29 5.38 8.96
CA PRO A 95 22.99 5.60 10.36
C PRO A 95 23.66 6.87 10.87
N LEU A 96 22.98 7.52 11.83
CA LEU A 96 23.51 8.72 12.46
C LEU A 96 24.87 8.42 13.07
N SER A 97 25.84 9.26 12.78
CA SER A 97 27.21 9.12 13.24
C SER A 97 27.82 10.48 13.54
N VAL A 98 28.73 10.52 14.50
CA VAL A 98 29.42 11.71 14.95
C VAL A 98 30.94 11.50 14.92
N SER A 99 31.69 12.61 15.02
CA SER A 99 33.16 12.55 15.17
C SER A 99 33.53 12.00 16.54
N LYS A 100 34.67 11.33 16.60
CA LYS A 100 35.27 10.84 17.86
C LYS A 100 35.69 11.97 18.84
N ASP A 101 35.82 13.20 18.36
CA ASP A 101 36.34 14.34 19.12
C ASP A 101 35.26 15.13 19.85
N ILE A 102 33.99 14.83 19.64
CA ILE A 102 32.91 15.49 20.40
C ILE A 102 32.89 15.05 21.85
N THR A 103 32.35 15.91 22.72
CA THR A 103 32.15 15.62 24.15
C THR A 103 30.98 14.66 24.36
N LEU A 104 30.97 13.99 25.53
CA LEU A 104 29.86 13.15 25.93
C LEU A 104 28.55 13.95 26.03
N LYS A 105 28.59 15.20 26.48
CA LYS A 105 27.43 16.11 26.55
C LYS A 105 26.82 16.32 25.17
N GLU A 106 27.64 16.62 24.17
CA GLU A 106 27.19 16.81 22.79
C GLU A 106 26.59 15.51 22.21
N ALA A 107 27.20 14.38 22.46
CA ALA A 107 26.71 13.07 22.02
C ALA A 107 25.35 12.74 22.65
N ILE A 108 25.15 13.00 23.93
CA ILE A 108 23.85 12.82 24.62
C ILE A 108 22.80 13.74 24.01
N ASN A 109 23.09 15.01 23.81
CA ASN A 109 22.16 15.95 23.20
C ASN A 109 21.72 15.48 21.80
N VAL A 110 22.63 14.94 21.00
CA VAL A 110 22.31 14.37 19.69
C VAL A 110 21.41 13.13 19.84
N MET A 111 21.70 12.25 20.80
CA MET A 111 20.88 11.06 21.05
C MET A 111 19.45 11.43 21.48
N ASP A 112 19.32 12.41 22.38
CA ASP A 112 18.02 12.88 22.89
C ASP A 112 17.18 13.56 21.79
N SER A 113 17.80 14.45 21.01
CA SER A 113 17.12 15.16 19.92
C SER A 113 16.60 14.22 18.81
N GLU A 114 17.33 13.14 18.55
CA GLU A 114 16.99 12.15 17.51
C GLU A 114 16.23 10.93 18.07
N GLY A 115 16.03 10.86 19.38
CA GLY A 115 15.30 9.77 20.05
C GLY A 115 15.98 8.40 19.90
N ILE A 116 17.33 8.39 19.93
CA ILE A 116 18.15 7.17 19.79
C ILE A 116 18.97 6.91 21.04
N THR A 117 19.37 5.65 21.22
CA THR A 117 20.09 5.19 22.45
C THR A 117 21.55 4.82 22.18
N SER A 118 22.07 5.18 21.01
CA SER A 118 23.46 4.94 20.65
C SER A 118 23.87 5.75 19.44
N LEU A 119 25.13 6.08 19.35
CA LEU A 119 25.75 6.76 18.23
C LEU A 119 26.89 5.92 17.63
N LEU A 120 26.96 5.89 16.33
CA LEU A 120 28.14 5.39 15.65
C LEU A 120 29.19 6.51 15.57
N ILE A 121 30.43 6.15 15.84
CA ILE A 121 31.54 7.08 15.83
C ILE A 121 32.35 6.83 14.57
N LYS A 122 32.62 7.89 13.80
CA LYS A 122 33.35 7.80 12.55
C LYS A 122 34.45 8.84 12.42
N ASN A 123 35.43 8.51 11.57
CA ASN A 123 36.43 9.43 11.04
C ASN A 123 36.37 9.38 9.51
N GLY A 124 35.96 10.50 8.90
CA GLY A 124 35.61 10.49 7.47
C GLY A 124 34.46 9.49 7.19
N ASN A 125 34.70 8.53 6.31
CA ASN A 125 33.73 7.46 5.99
C ASN A 125 33.96 6.17 6.79
N GLY A 126 35.05 6.09 7.56
CA GLY A 126 35.43 4.90 8.34
C GLY A 126 34.74 4.83 9.68
N LEU A 127 34.29 3.63 10.09
CA LEU A 127 33.77 3.36 11.43
C LEU A 127 34.94 3.26 12.43
N GLU A 128 34.88 4.04 13.51
CA GLU A 128 35.86 4.04 14.60
C GLU A 128 35.33 3.34 15.86
N GLY A 129 34.02 3.40 16.09
CA GLY A 129 33.42 2.82 17.30
C GLY A 129 31.91 3.00 17.36
N ILE A 130 31.35 2.60 18.51
CA ILE A 130 29.99 2.86 18.91
C ILE A 130 29.93 3.35 20.35
N LEU A 131 29.10 4.36 20.61
CA LEU A 131 28.78 4.81 21.96
C LEU A 131 27.37 4.36 22.29
N THR A 132 27.19 3.63 23.38
CA THR A 132 25.91 3.14 23.88
C THR A 132 25.69 3.58 25.32
N LEU A 133 24.46 3.47 25.85
CA LEU A 133 24.15 3.79 27.23
C LEU A 133 25.05 3.04 28.21
N ARG A 134 25.48 1.80 27.93
CA ARG A 134 26.38 1.02 28.77
C ARG A 134 27.75 1.66 28.92
N ASP A 135 28.22 2.36 27.90
CA ASP A 135 29.56 2.94 27.86
C ASP A 135 29.65 4.20 28.74
N TYR A 136 28.52 4.89 28.99
CA TYR A 136 28.53 6.17 29.71
C TYR A 136 27.56 6.28 30.90
N SER A 137 26.74 5.26 31.19
CA SER A 137 25.71 5.34 32.23
C SER A 137 26.28 5.63 33.65
N MET A 138 27.55 5.30 33.89
CA MET A 138 28.25 5.55 35.16
C MET A 138 29.22 6.73 35.09
N GLU A 139 29.33 7.38 33.92
CA GLU A 139 30.25 8.50 33.72
C GLU A 139 29.61 9.81 34.23
N LYS A 140 30.37 10.53 35.08
CA LYS A 140 29.93 11.81 35.64
C LYS A 140 30.51 13.02 34.90
N ASP A 141 31.64 12.83 34.22
CA ASP A 141 32.31 13.89 33.50
C ASP A 141 31.81 13.97 32.05
N LEU A 142 30.87 14.86 31.83
CA LEU A 142 30.26 15.08 30.52
C LEU A 142 31.19 15.81 29.51
N THR A 143 32.36 16.30 29.97
CA THR A 143 33.34 16.99 29.10
C THR A 143 34.28 16.00 28.40
N LYS A 144 34.34 14.75 28.86
CA LYS A 144 35.14 13.70 28.22
C LYS A 144 34.80 13.53 26.75
N LYS A 145 35.81 13.27 25.93
CA LYS A 145 35.63 12.94 24.54
C LYS A 145 35.01 11.54 24.37
N VAL A 146 34.10 11.38 23.43
CA VAL A 146 33.46 10.07 23.17
C VAL A 146 34.46 8.99 22.78
N SER A 147 35.61 9.36 22.22
CA SER A 147 36.72 8.44 21.89
C SER A 147 37.28 7.66 23.06
N THR A 148 37.18 8.22 24.28
CA THR A 148 37.66 7.56 25.51
C THR A 148 36.67 6.62 26.14
N LEU A 149 35.38 6.72 25.75
CA LEU A 149 34.27 5.98 26.33
C LEU A 149 33.69 4.95 25.41
N MET A 150 33.79 5.18 24.09
CA MET A 150 33.19 4.30 23.07
C MET A 150 33.79 2.90 23.07
N THR A 151 32.99 1.91 22.68
CA THR A 151 33.51 0.62 22.22
C THR A 151 34.24 0.82 20.89
N SER A 152 35.55 0.61 20.89
CA SER A 152 36.42 0.83 19.73
C SER A 152 36.17 -0.18 18.60
N LYS A 153 36.57 0.18 17.38
CA LYS A 153 36.42 -0.67 16.18
C LYS A 153 37.02 -2.06 16.34
N SER A 154 38.13 -2.21 17.03
CA SER A 154 38.78 -3.50 17.28
C SER A 154 37.91 -4.48 18.08
N ASN A 155 37.00 -3.94 18.90
CA ASN A 155 36.10 -4.70 19.75
C ASN A 155 34.67 -4.77 19.18
N LEU A 156 34.42 -4.18 18.02
CA LEU A 156 33.12 -4.19 17.37
C LEU A 156 32.91 -5.44 16.51
N ILE A 157 31.76 -6.06 16.71
CA ILE A 157 31.26 -7.02 15.74
C ILE A 157 30.55 -6.27 14.62
N THR A 158 31.00 -6.46 13.38
CA THR A 158 30.45 -5.85 12.18
C THR A 158 30.08 -6.93 11.18
N ALA A 159 29.31 -6.59 10.15
CA ALA A 159 29.00 -7.48 9.04
C ALA A 159 29.05 -6.73 7.71
N GLU A 160 29.10 -7.47 6.60
CA GLU A 160 29.06 -6.88 5.26
C GLU A 160 27.66 -6.34 4.95
N TYR A 161 27.60 -5.17 4.30
CA TYR A 161 26.35 -4.59 3.83
C TYR A 161 25.69 -5.50 2.79
N GLY A 162 24.42 -5.87 3.03
CA GLY A 162 23.71 -6.86 2.22
C GLY A 162 23.58 -8.24 2.89
N ILE A 163 24.10 -8.39 4.11
CA ILE A 163 23.91 -9.61 4.93
C ILE A 163 22.43 -10.00 5.02
N SER A 164 22.14 -11.30 5.02
CA SER A 164 20.77 -11.80 5.19
C SER A 164 20.24 -11.50 6.60
N LEU A 165 18.92 -11.45 6.74
CA LEU A 165 18.29 -11.25 8.05
C LEU A 165 18.61 -12.41 9.01
N GLU A 166 18.64 -13.61 8.50
CA GLU A 166 18.90 -14.82 9.22
C GLU A 166 20.32 -14.80 9.80
N ASP A 167 21.33 -14.52 8.97
CA ASP A 167 22.73 -14.40 9.42
C ASP A 167 22.89 -13.24 10.42
N ALA A 168 22.21 -12.10 10.17
CA ALA A 168 22.24 -10.98 11.11
C ALA A 168 21.65 -11.34 12.49
N LYS A 169 20.57 -12.13 12.53
CA LYS A 169 20.00 -12.66 13.77
C LYS A 169 20.97 -13.57 14.51
N GLU A 170 21.63 -14.47 13.79
CA GLU A 170 22.62 -15.37 14.38
C GLU A 170 23.78 -14.61 15.00
N ILE A 171 24.32 -13.61 14.29
CA ILE A 171 25.41 -12.76 14.82
C ILE A 171 24.96 -12.01 16.07
N LEU A 172 23.80 -11.32 16.03
CA LEU A 172 23.27 -10.59 17.18
C LEU A 172 23.00 -11.51 18.39
N HIS A 173 22.57 -12.73 18.16
CA HIS A 173 22.35 -13.74 19.20
C HIS A 173 23.65 -14.30 19.75
N LYS A 174 24.55 -14.76 18.88
CA LYS A 174 25.84 -15.37 19.24
C LYS A 174 26.70 -14.45 20.07
N TYR A 175 26.82 -13.19 19.65
CA TYR A 175 27.65 -12.18 20.34
C TYR A 175 26.89 -11.38 21.40
N LYS A 176 25.59 -11.67 21.62
CA LYS A 176 24.72 -10.99 22.60
C LYS A 176 24.71 -9.46 22.45
N ILE A 177 24.85 -8.97 21.22
CA ILE A 177 24.83 -7.54 20.89
C ILE A 177 23.44 -7.09 20.44
N GLU A 178 23.13 -5.81 20.61
CA GLU A 178 21.86 -5.21 20.20
C GLU A 178 21.92 -4.50 18.85
N LYS A 179 23.14 -4.20 18.39
CA LYS A 179 23.41 -3.37 17.22
C LYS A 179 24.56 -3.98 16.42
N LEU A 180 24.35 -4.08 15.11
CA LEU A 180 25.30 -4.66 14.18
C LEU A 180 25.59 -3.64 13.06
N PRO A 181 26.71 -2.90 13.14
CA PRO A 181 27.12 -2.01 12.05
C PRO A 181 27.43 -2.80 10.78
N LEU A 182 27.01 -2.26 9.65
CA LEU A 182 27.23 -2.85 8.32
C LEU A 182 28.26 -2.04 7.56
N LEU A 183 29.27 -2.71 7.09
CA LEU A 183 30.36 -2.12 6.32
C LEU A 183 30.26 -2.57 4.85
N HIS A 184 30.73 -1.73 3.95
CA HIS A 184 31.01 -2.09 2.57
C HIS A 184 32.35 -1.50 2.17
N LYS A 185 33.29 -2.35 1.80
CA LYS A 185 34.69 -1.96 1.52
C LYS A 185 35.31 -1.13 2.68
N GLY A 186 34.99 -1.50 3.92
CA GLY A 186 35.48 -0.80 5.12
C GLY A 186 34.75 0.48 5.51
N GLU A 187 33.84 0.98 4.70
CA GLU A 187 33.02 2.16 4.98
C GLU A 187 31.69 1.79 5.68
N LEU A 188 31.25 2.62 6.59
CA LEU A 188 29.95 2.46 7.25
C LEU A 188 28.81 2.76 6.29
N LYS A 189 27.98 1.76 5.98
CA LYS A 189 26.82 1.86 5.08
C LYS A 189 25.49 1.66 5.77
N GLY A 190 25.45 0.93 6.90
CA GLY A 190 24.19 0.64 7.56
C GLY A 190 24.34 0.20 9.00
N LEU A 191 23.20 0.03 9.66
CA LEU A 191 23.10 -0.49 11.03
C LEU A 191 21.88 -1.41 11.10
N ILE A 192 22.02 -2.59 11.69
CA ILE A 192 20.92 -3.46 12.08
C ILE A 192 20.78 -3.43 13.60
N THR A 193 19.55 -3.30 14.11
CA THR A 193 19.29 -3.42 15.53
C THR A 193 18.42 -4.62 15.87
N ARG A 194 18.60 -5.19 17.08
CA ARG A 194 17.75 -6.28 17.60
C ARG A 194 16.28 -5.87 17.64
N ARG A 195 15.99 -4.59 17.87
CA ARG A 195 14.64 -4.02 17.89
C ARG A 195 13.99 -4.09 16.50
N ASP A 196 14.76 -3.79 15.43
CA ASP A 196 14.23 -3.82 14.05
C ASP A 196 13.95 -5.25 13.61
N ILE A 197 14.81 -6.19 13.99
CA ILE A 197 14.57 -7.62 13.77
C ILE A 197 13.31 -8.10 14.51
N LYS A 198 13.16 -7.74 15.80
CA LYS A 198 11.96 -8.10 16.57
C LYS A 198 10.69 -7.54 15.95
N ARG A 199 10.72 -6.29 15.49
CA ARG A 199 9.59 -5.70 14.75
C ARG A 199 9.24 -6.50 13.50
N ARG A 200 10.22 -6.99 12.75
CA ARG A 200 9.96 -7.79 11.56
C ARG A 200 9.26 -9.11 11.87
N THR A 201 9.60 -9.78 12.95
CA THR A 201 8.94 -11.02 13.37
C THR A 201 7.49 -10.82 13.83
N GLN A 202 7.10 -9.60 14.22
CA GLN A 202 5.72 -9.28 14.58
C GLN A 202 4.77 -9.25 13.36
N TRP A 203 5.31 -9.03 12.14
CA TRP A 203 4.53 -8.96 10.90
C TRP A 203 5.08 -9.92 9.83
N PRO A 204 4.87 -11.24 10.01
CA PRO A 204 5.40 -12.25 9.09
C PRO A 204 4.77 -12.15 7.69
N ASN A 205 3.55 -11.63 7.59
CA ASN A 205 2.83 -11.49 6.34
C ASN A 205 3.07 -10.15 5.62
N ALA A 206 3.93 -9.27 6.15
CA ALA A 206 4.14 -7.97 5.55
C ALA A 206 4.63 -8.06 4.10
N SER A 207 4.09 -7.21 3.22
CA SER A 207 4.57 -7.05 1.84
C SER A 207 5.87 -6.27 1.83
N ARG A 208 6.96 -6.93 1.40
CA ARG A 208 8.31 -6.36 1.44
C ARG A 208 9.01 -6.50 0.09
N ASP A 209 9.84 -5.51 -0.22
CA ASP A 209 10.73 -5.53 -1.37
C ASP A 209 11.96 -6.46 -1.11
N LYS A 210 12.79 -6.63 -2.13
CA LYS A 210 14.01 -7.45 -2.05
C LYS A 210 15.01 -6.99 -0.98
N LYS A 211 14.94 -5.72 -0.56
CA LYS A 211 15.75 -5.14 0.53
C LYS A 211 15.06 -5.27 1.90
N GLY A 212 13.92 -5.94 1.99
CA GLY A 212 13.17 -6.11 3.22
C GLY A 212 12.37 -4.90 3.71
N ARG A 213 12.31 -3.82 2.92
CA ARG A 213 11.52 -2.61 3.22
C ARG A 213 10.06 -2.84 2.82
N LEU A 214 9.12 -2.13 3.46
CA LEU A 214 7.71 -2.21 3.10
C LEU A 214 7.48 -1.79 1.64
N MET A 215 6.61 -2.53 0.95
CA MET A 215 6.20 -2.20 -0.41
C MET A 215 5.20 -1.05 -0.41
N VAL A 216 5.30 -0.20 -1.45
CA VAL A 216 4.41 0.94 -1.67
C VAL A 216 4.25 1.24 -3.14
N GLY A 217 3.02 1.54 -3.58
CA GLY A 217 2.73 2.05 -4.91
C GLY A 217 2.67 3.56 -4.95
N GLY A 218 2.91 4.14 -6.11
CA GLY A 218 2.73 5.56 -6.38
C GLY A 218 1.84 5.80 -7.59
N ALA A 219 0.78 6.59 -7.42
CA ALA A 219 -0.09 6.96 -8.53
C ALA A 219 0.52 8.08 -9.37
N VAL A 220 0.35 7.98 -10.68
CA VAL A 220 0.71 9.04 -11.63
C VAL A 220 -0.46 9.29 -12.57
N GLY A 221 -0.65 10.56 -12.95
CA GLY A 221 -1.59 10.96 -14.00
C GLY A 221 -0.89 11.01 -15.35
N VAL A 222 -1.49 11.77 -16.27
CA VAL A 222 -0.97 11.90 -17.65
C VAL A 222 -0.13 13.16 -17.87
N LYS A 223 -0.32 14.23 -17.08
CA LYS A 223 0.33 15.52 -17.33
C LYS A 223 1.82 15.50 -17.01
N ASP A 224 2.19 15.04 -15.81
CA ASP A 224 3.54 15.02 -15.25
C ASP A 224 4.05 13.60 -15.03
N SER A 225 3.53 12.63 -15.80
CA SER A 225 3.71 11.21 -15.55
C SER A 225 5.16 10.76 -15.48
N LEU A 226 6.01 11.23 -16.39
CA LEU A 226 7.41 10.81 -16.48
C LEU A 226 8.24 11.40 -15.35
N GLU A 227 8.23 12.72 -15.18
CA GLU A 227 8.93 13.44 -14.11
C GLU A 227 8.55 12.88 -12.73
N ARG A 228 7.24 12.70 -12.52
CA ARG A 228 6.72 12.17 -11.27
C ARG A 228 7.19 10.72 -11.04
N ALA A 229 7.09 9.85 -12.03
CA ALA A 229 7.55 8.47 -11.92
C ALA A 229 9.05 8.39 -11.60
N GLU A 230 9.89 9.20 -12.25
CA GLU A 230 11.33 9.28 -11.97
C GLU A 230 11.60 9.70 -10.53
N ALA A 231 10.91 10.73 -10.04
CA ALA A 231 11.03 11.18 -8.64
C ALA A 231 10.62 10.09 -7.64
N LEU A 232 9.58 9.29 -7.93
CA LEU A 232 9.13 8.19 -7.09
C LEU A 232 10.09 7.00 -7.14
N ILE A 233 10.65 6.69 -8.31
CA ILE A 233 11.66 5.62 -8.49
C ILE A 233 12.92 5.94 -7.71
N ALA A 234 13.38 7.19 -7.74
CA ALA A 234 14.56 7.64 -7.01
C ALA A 234 14.48 7.40 -5.49
N VAL A 235 13.26 7.38 -4.91
CA VAL A 235 13.04 7.07 -3.49
C VAL A 235 12.63 5.61 -3.25
N GLY A 236 12.57 4.79 -4.30
CA GLY A 236 12.39 3.34 -4.22
C GLY A 236 10.92 2.88 -4.17
N VAL A 237 10.00 3.54 -4.90
CA VAL A 237 8.66 3.02 -5.15
C VAL A 237 8.73 1.64 -5.80
N ASP A 238 7.80 0.74 -5.47
CA ASP A 238 7.84 -0.64 -6.01
C ASP A 238 7.01 -0.79 -7.29
N VAL A 239 6.00 0.02 -7.47
CA VAL A 239 5.07 -0.03 -8.60
C VAL A 239 4.50 1.35 -8.90
N ILE A 240 4.36 1.66 -10.17
CA ILE A 240 3.64 2.85 -10.64
C ILE A 240 2.21 2.46 -11.02
N VAL A 241 1.26 3.27 -10.58
CA VAL A 241 -0.15 3.14 -10.97
C VAL A 241 -0.52 4.32 -11.86
N LEU A 242 -0.60 4.09 -13.16
CA LEU A 242 -1.10 5.08 -14.13
C LEU A 242 -2.63 5.12 -14.03
N ASP A 243 -3.12 6.12 -13.31
CA ASP A 243 -4.53 6.21 -12.86
C ASP A 243 -5.27 7.38 -13.49
N ILE A 244 -6.25 7.03 -14.30
CA ILE A 244 -7.07 7.98 -15.07
C ILE A 244 -8.52 7.49 -15.06
N ALA A 245 -9.48 8.41 -15.00
CA ALA A 245 -10.91 8.09 -14.99
C ALA A 245 -11.33 7.19 -16.17
N HIS A 246 -10.75 7.40 -17.36
CA HIS A 246 -10.90 6.54 -18.53
C HIS A 246 -9.55 6.22 -19.16
N GLY A 247 -9.04 5.03 -18.86
CA GLY A 247 -7.71 4.57 -19.27
C GLY A 247 -7.60 4.13 -20.75
N HIS A 248 -8.71 3.95 -21.45
CA HIS A 248 -8.69 3.52 -22.85
C HIS A 248 -8.68 4.71 -23.81
N SER A 249 -7.54 5.37 -23.92
CA SER A 249 -7.33 6.45 -24.90
C SER A 249 -5.93 6.38 -25.51
N ASN A 250 -5.78 6.92 -26.74
CA ASN A 250 -4.49 6.98 -27.42
C ASN A 250 -3.41 7.67 -26.58
N PHE A 251 -3.81 8.70 -25.85
CA PHE A 251 -2.92 9.45 -25.01
C PHE A 251 -2.38 8.61 -23.84
N VAL A 252 -3.24 7.84 -23.17
CA VAL A 252 -2.85 6.93 -22.09
C VAL A 252 -1.93 5.82 -22.61
N ILE A 253 -2.27 5.24 -23.78
CA ILE A 253 -1.45 4.20 -24.44
C ILE A 253 -0.04 4.75 -24.75
N LYS A 254 0.07 6.00 -25.24
CA LYS A 254 1.36 6.66 -25.48
C LYS A 254 2.13 6.84 -24.16
N LYS A 255 1.48 7.35 -23.11
CA LYS A 255 2.10 7.55 -21.80
C LYS A 255 2.54 6.24 -21.15
N LEU A 256 1.77 5.19 -21.27
CA LEU A 256 2.17 3.85 -20.81
C LEU A 256 3.47 3.40 -21.48
N LYS A 257 3.58 3.52 -22.81
CA LYS A 257 4.80 3.18 -23.57
C LYS A 257 6.00 4.02 -23.13
N GLU A 258 5.82 5.30 -22.83
CA GLU A 258 6.86 6.18 -22.30
C GLU A 258 7.33 5.71 -20.91
N LEU A 259 6.39 5.47 -19.99
CA LEU A 259 6.68 5.01 -18.63
C LEU A 259 7.34 3.63 -18.59
N LYS A 260 7.02 2.73 -19.53
CA LYS A 260 7.67 1.39 -19.60
C LYS A 260 9.17 1.43 -19.84
N LYS A 261 9.72 2.55 -20.33
CA LYS A 261 11.17 2.74 -20.48
C LYS A 261 11.89 2.88 -19.12
N LEU A 262 11.16 3.15 -18.04
CA LEU A 262 11.73 3.31 -16.69
C LEU A 262 12.01 2.00 -15.95
N ASN A 263 11.81 0.85 -16.59
CA ASN A 263 12.09 -0.48 -16.03
C ASN A 263 11.44 -0.73 -14.67
N ILE A 264 10.18 -0.30 -14.50
CA ILE A 264 9.34 -0.54 -13.32
C ILE A 264 8.01 -1.16 -13.75
N ASP A 265 7.37 -1.93 -12.87
CA ASP A 265 6.04 -2.46 -13.13
C ASP A 265 4.98 -1.35 -13.13
N ILE A 266 4.07 -1.41 -14.11
CA ILE A 266 3.00 -0.42 -14.27
C ILE A 266 1.64 -1.11 -14.25
N MET A 267 0.84 -0.77 -13.26
CA MET A 267 -0.61 -0.99 -13.23
C MET A 267 -1.29 0.17 -13.95
N VAL A 268 -2.18 -0.10 -14.90
CA VAL A 268 -2.86 0.96 -15.66
C VAL A 268 -4.38 0.81 -15.64
N GLY A 269 -5.10 1.89 -15.52
CA GLY A 269 -6.55 1.97 -15.54
C GLY A 269 -7.08 3.42 -15.40
N ASN A 270 -8.41 3.56 -15.34
CA ASN A 270 -9.41 2.51 -15.20
C ASN A 270 -9.98 2.10 -16.56
N ILE A 271 -10.26 0.84 -16.69
CA ILE A 271 -10.89 0.28 -17.90
C ILE A 271 -12.06 -0.64 -17.50
N ALA A 272 -12.89 -1.02 -18.48
CA ALA A 272 -14.03 -1.90 -18.24
C ALA A 272 -14.32 -2.86 -19.43
N THR A 273 -13.53 -2.86 -20.50
CA THR A 273 -13.82 -3.60 -21.73
C THR A 273 -12.69 -4.52 -22.17
N LYS A 274 -13.03 -5.56 -22.93
CA LYS A 274 -12.07 -6.50 -23.55
C LYS A 274 -11.10 -5.79 -24.50
N THR A 275 -11.58 -4.82 -25.26
CA THR A 275 -10.76 -4.07 -26.22
C THR A 275 -9.71 -3.25 -25.51
N ALA A 276 -10.10 -2.49 -24.45
CA ALA A 276 -9.17 -1.74 -23.62
C ALA A 276 -8.09 -2.64 -23.03
N ALA A 277 -8.46 -3.81 -22.53
CA ALA A 277 -7.50 -4.78 -22.00
C ALA A 277 -6.46 -5.21 -23.06
N LYS A 278 -6.90 -5.55 -24.27
CA LYS A 278 -6.01 -5.93 -25.37
C LYS A 278 -5.01 -4.83 -25.71
N ASP A 279 -5.49 -3.59 -25.85
CA ASP A 279 -4.66 -2.46 -26.28
C ASP A 279 -3.63 -2.08 -25.22
N LEU A 280 -4.02 -2.07 -23.95
CA LEU A 280 -3.08 -1.77 -22.85
C LEU A 280 -2.06 -2.89 -22.61
N ILE A 281 -2.45 -4.16 -22.78
CA ILE A 281 -1.51 -5.29 -22.72
C ILE A 281 -0.48 -5.19 -23.83
N LYS A 282 -0.91 -4.91 -25.07
CA LYS A 282 0.00 -4.69 -26.21
C LYS A 282 0.94 -3.49 -25.98
N ALA A 283 0.47 -2.48 -25.24
CA ALA A 283 1.27 -1.31 -24.89
C ALA A 283 2.28 -1.58 -23.75
N GLY A 284 2.25 -2.77 -23.14
CA GLY A 284 3.21 -3.19 -22.11
C GLY A 284 2.73 -3.08 -20.67
N ALA A 285 1.41 -3.03 -20.41
CA ALA A 285 0.86 -3.06 -19.06
C ALA A 285 1.28 -4.32 -18.28
N ASP A 286 1.71 -4.16 -17.03
CA ASP A 286 2.04 -5.26 -16.12
C ASP A 286 0.87 -5.67 -15.21
N GLY A 287 -0.17 -4.85 -15.18
CA GLY A 287 -1.44 -5.09 -14.50
C GLY A 287 -2.52 -4.15 -15.01
N LEU A 288 -3.78 -4.53 -14.87
CA LEU A 288 -4.93 -3.77 -15.33
C LEU A 288 -5.85 -3.41 -14.16
N LYS A 289 -6.21 -2.13 -14.00
CA LYS A 289 -7.14 -1.63 -12.99
C LYS A 289 -8.53 -1.41 -13.60
N ILE A 290 -9.55 -2.06 -13.01
CA ILE A 290 -10.88 -2.21 -13.59
C ILE A 290 -11.92 -1.49 -12.77
N GLY A 291 -12.72 -0.64 -13.40
CA GLY A 291 -13.88 -0.03 -12.77
C GLY A 291 -14.13 1.38 -13.28
N ILE A 292 -15.26 1.60 -13.94
CA ILE A 292 -15.74 2.92 -14.36
C ILE A 292 -17.07 3.16 -13.66
N GLY A 293 -17.04 4.07 -12.66
CA GLY A 293 -18.20 4.51 -11.90
C GLY A 293 -18.76 3.59 -10.82
N PRO A 294 -18.09 2.53 -10.29
CA PRO A 294 -18.69 1.67 -9.27
C PRO A 294 -18.51 2.19 -7.83
N SER A 295 -17.64 3.18 -7.58
CA SER A 295 -17.38 3.72 -6.23
C SER A 295 -18.57 4.55 -5.72
N PRO A 296 -18.85 4.53 -4.39
CA PRO A 296 -19.97 5.29 -3.80
C PRO A 296 -19.78 6.81 -3.90
N VAL A 297 -18.57 7.30 -4.13
CA VAL A 297 -18.26 8.72 -4.31
C VAL A 297 -17.99 9.09 -5.76
N CYS A 298 -18.20 8.17 -6.69
CA CYS A 298 -18.06 8.38 -8.13
C CYS A 298 -19.43 8.59 -8.76
N THR A 299 -19.61 9.70 -9.48
CA THR A 299 -20.84 10.05 -10.18
C THR A 299 -20.69 9.96 -11.71
N THR A 300 -19.59 9.42 -12.23
CA THR A 300 -19.31 9.32 -13.67
C THR A 300 -20.48 8.73 -14.44
N ARG A 301 -21.12 7.65 -13.95
CA ARG A 301 -22.26 7.03 -14.62
C ARG A 301 -23.49 7.93 -14.72
N LEU A 302 -23.71 8.75 -13.70
CA LEU A 302 -24.82 9.72 -13.67
C LEU A 302 -24.51 10.93 -14.55
N MET A 303 -23.27 11.40 -14.52
CA MET A 303 -22.89 12.63 -15.20
C MET A 303 -22.58 12.45 -16.69
N SER A 304 -22.01 11.29 -17.07
CA SER A 304 -21.60 11.01 -18.45
C SER A 304 -22.45 9.95 -19.15
N GLY A 305 -23.28 9.19 -18.42
CA GLY A 305 -24.00 8.03 -18.95
C GLY A 305 -23.11 6.83 -19.26
N ALA A 306 -21.79 6.91 -19.02
CA ALA A 306 -20.84 5.86 -19.37
C ALA A 306 -20.48 4.98 -18.15
N GLY A 307 -20.34 3.67 -18.38
CA GLY A 307 -19.92 2.72 -17.35
C GLY A 307 -20.32 1.29 -17.65
N ILE A 308 -19.73 0.36 -16.92
CA ILE A 308 -20.13 -1.07 -16.96
C ILE A 308 -20.26 -1.54 -15.50
N PRO A 309 -21.31 -2.32 -15.14
CA PRO A 309 -21.43 -2.94 -13.83
C PRO A 309 -20.20 -3.77 -13.47
N GLN A 310 -19.73 -3.67 -12.23
CA GLN A 310 -18.35 -4.04 -11.85
C GLN A 310 -18.03 -5.52 -12.06
N LEU A 311 -18.96 -6.42 -11.70
CA LEU A 311 -18.75 -7.85 -11.88
C LEU A 311 -18.55 -8.21 -13.35
N THR A 312 -19.41 -7.68 -14.24
CA THR A 312 -19.28 -7.85 -15.68
C THR A 312 -17.98 -7.30 -16.22
N ALA A 313 -17.58 -6.09 -15.79
CA ALA A 313 -16.30 -5.50 -16.19
C ALA A 313 -15.10 -6.39 -15.83
N ILE A 314 -15.08 -6.96 -14.62
CA ILE A 314 -14.02 -7.87 -14.18
C ILE A 314 -13.98 -9.11 -15.09
N MET A 315 -15.12 -9.78 -15.30
CA MET A 315 -15.20 -10.99 -16.13
C MET A 315 -14.74 -10.72 -17.57
N GLU A 316 -15.16 -9.61 -18.17
CA GLU A 316 -14.76 -9.25 -19.54
C GLU A 316 -13.26 -8.99 -19.66
N VAL A 317 -12.70 -8.16 -18.79
CA VAL A 317 -11.27 -7.84 -18.82
C VAL A 317 -10.43 -9.06 -18.50
N TYR A 318 -10.81 -9.86 -17.48
CA TYR A 318 -10.11 -11.09 -17.10
C TYR A 318 -10.11 -12.11 -18.22
N SER A 319 -11.19 -12.24 -19.01
CA SER A 319 -11.27 -13.17 -20.16
C SER A 319 -10.15 -12.95 -21.19
N VAL A 320 -9.63 -11.73 -21.27
CA VAL A 320 -8.48 -11.36 -22.12
C VAL A 320 -7.18 -11.48 -21.34
N ALA A 321 -7.10 -10.84 -20.16
CA ALA A 321 -5.89 -10.70 -19.38
C ALA A 321 -5.27 -12.05 -18.98
N LYS A 322 -6.10 -13.07 -18.67
CA LYS A 322 -5.65 -14.43 -18.32
C LYS A 322 -4.80 -15.09 -19.42
N LYS A 323 -5.06 -14.78 -20.69
CA LYS A 323 -4.30 -15.34 -21.83
C LYS A 323 -2.86 -14.84 -21.89
N TYR A 324 -2.59 -13.72 -21.25
CA TYR A 324 -1.28 -13.07 -21.21
C TYR A 324 -0.65 -13.10 -19.80
N ASN A 325 -1.27 -13.83 -18.86
CA ASN A 325 -0.86 -13.86 -17.45
C ASN A 325 -0.75 -12.47 -16.81
N ILE A 326 -1.62 -11.52 -17.21
CA ILE A 326 -1.68 -10.18 -16.65
C ILE A 326 -2.67 -10.17 -15.49
N PRO A 327 -2.22 -9.81 -14.26
CA PRO A 327 -3.12 -9.64 -13.13
C PRO A 327 -4.11 -8.51 -13.35
N VAL A 328 -5.32 -8.67 -12.82
CA VAL A 328 -6.37 -7.66 -12.86
C VAL A 328 -6.75 -7.24 -11.45
N CYS A 329 -6.92 -5.94 -11.24
CA CYS A 329 -7.26 -5.32 -9.98
C CYS A 329 -8.67 -4.73 -10.07
N ALA A 330 -9.59 -5.21 -9.24
CA ALA A 330 -10.97 -4.72 -9.18
C ALA A 330 -11.02 -3.44 -8.33
N ASP A 331 -11.34 -2.29 -8.94
CA ASP A 331 -11.39 -0.99 -8.30
C ASP A 331 -12.83 -0.52 -8.09
N GLY A 332 -13.24 -0.47 -6.83
CA GLY A 332 -14.54 0.02 -6.39
C GLY A 332 -15.70 -0.99 -6.42
N GLY A 333 -16.84 -0.56 -5.90
CA GLY A 333 -18.09 -1.31 -5.90
C GLY A 333 -18.26 -2.31 -4.76
N ALA A 334 -17.22 -2.76 -4.09
CA ALA A 334 -17.29 -3.67 -2.96
C ALA A 334 -17.75 -2.96 -1.68
N LYS A 335 -18.74 -3.52 -0.99
CA LYS A 335 -19.35 -3.02 0.24
C LYS A 335 -19.13 -3.96 1.43
N TYR A 336 -19.03 -5.25 1.18
CA TYR A 336 -18.94 -6.30 2.18
C TYR A 336 -17.75 -7.24 1.89
N PRO A 337 -17.28 -8.00 2.91
CA PRO A 337 -16.23 -9.02 2.68
C PRO A 337 -16.59 -10.04 1.58
N GLY A 338 -17.88 -10.38 1.44
CA GLY A 338 -18.37 -11.28 0.38
C GLY A 338 -18.14 -10.72 -1.03
N ASP A 339 -18.13 -9.40 -1.20
CA ASP A 339 -17.89 -8.80 -2.52
C ASP A 339 -16.43 -8.92 -2.94
N VAL A 340 -15.49 -8.94 -1.97
CA VAL A 340 -14.09 -9.28 -2.23
C VAL A 340 -14.00 -10.71 -2.78
N SER A 341 -14.74 -11.67 -2.19
CA SER A 341 -14.80 -13.04 -2.67
C SER A 341 -15.37 -13.12 -4.09
N LYS A 342 -16.47 -12.41 -4.37
CA LYS A 342 -17.08 -12.34 -5.71
C LYS A 342 -16.13 -11.70 -6.74
N ALA A 343 -15.42 -10.64 -6.38
CA ALA A 343 -14.42 -10.02 -7.25
C ALA A 343 -13.30 -10.99 -7.64
N ILE A 344 -12.74 -11.69 -6.66
CA ILE A 344 -11.69 -12.70 -6.89
C ILE A 344 -12.24 -13.85 -7.75
N ALA A 345 -13.39 -14.40 -7.40
CA ALA A 345 -14.05 -15.46 -8.13
C ALA A 345 -14.33 -15.08 -9.60
N ALA A 346 -14.67 -13.82 -9.87
CA ALA A 346 -14.87 -13.28 -11.22
C ALA A 346 -13.57 -13.11 -12.02
N GLY A 347 -12.41 -13.28 -11.39
CA GLY A 347 -11.11 -13.24 -12.05
C GLY A 347 -10.15 -12.17 -11.54
N ALA A 348 -10.55 -11.30 -10.60
CA ALA A 348 -9.63 -10.33 -10.02
C ALA A 348 -8.50 -11.03 -9.26
N SER A 349 -7.30 -10.45 -9.31
CA SER A 349 -6.16 -10.87 -8.51
C SER A 349 -6.10 -10.10 -7.20
N THR A 350 -6.55 -8.83 -7.22
CA THR A 350 -6.58 -7.94 -6.06
C THR A 350 -7.83 -7.05 -6.10
N VAL A 351 -8.20 -6.51 -4.94
CA VAL A 351 -9.29 -5.55 -4.79
C VAL A 351 -8.74 -4.22 -4.29
N PHE A 352 -8.99 -3.17 -5.04
CA PHE A 352 -8.61 -1.80 -4.77
C PHE A 352 -9.82 -1.06 -4.18
N SER A 353 -9.68 -0.49 -3.00
CA SER A 353 -10.84 0.12 -2.34
C SER A 353 -10.49 1.43 -1.64
N GLY A 354 -11.37 2.41 -1.80
CA GLY A 354 -11.40 3.61 -0.97
C GLY A 354 -12.36 3.45 0.21
N SER A 355 -13.57 2.94 -0.05
CA SER A 355 -14.67 2.88 0.91
C SER A 355 -14.39 2.02 2.16
N PHE A 356 -13.69 0.90 2.00
CA PHE A 356 -13.31 0.08 3.16
C PHE A 356 -12.36 0.84 4.09
N PHE A 357 -11.41 1.58 3.53
CA PHE A 357 -10.29 2.17 4.27
C PHE A 357 -10.50 3.64 4.63
N ALA A 358 -11.40 4.36 3.95
CA ALA A 358 -11.83 5.70 4.37
C ALA A 358 -12.47 5.65 5.77
N GLY A 359 -12.20 6.66 6.59
CA GLY A 359 -12.70 6.73 7.97
C GLY A 359 -11.86 5.99 9.01
N THR A 360 -10.77 5.32 8.62
CA THR A 360 -9.88 4.65 9.57
C THR A 360 -8.90 5.61 10.24
N SER A 361 -8.25 5.17 11.32
CA SER A 361 -7.23 5.97 12.03
C SER A 361 -6.09 6.38 11.11
N GLU A 362 -5.69 5.50 10.19
CA GLU A 362 -4.56 5.64 9.29
C GLU A 362 -4.89 6.44 8.02
N SER A 363 -6.18 6.60 7.69
CA SER A 363 -6.58 7.47 6.57
C SER A 363 -6.30 8.94 6.88
N PRO A 364 -5.94 9.78 5.88
CA PRO A 364 -5.72 11.19 6.07
C PRO A 364 -6.94 11.95 6.59
N GLY A 365 -6.71 13.15 7.09
CA GLY A 365 -7.74 14.06 7.56
C GLY A 365 -8.08 13.93 9.06
N LEU A 366 -8.68 14.99 9.58
CA LEU A 366 -9.07 15.10 10.98
C LEU A 366 -10.36 14.31 11.26
N ILE A 367 -10.53 13.89 12.50
CA ILE A 367 -11.79 13.36 13.00
C ILE A 367 -12.71 14.54 13.28
N ILE A 368 -13.93 14.48 12.73
CA ILE A 368 -14.99 15.47 12.91
C ILE A 368 -16.04 14.84 13.81
N THR A 369 -16.42 15.53 14.88
CA THR A 369 -17.47 15.08 15.79
C THR A 369 -18.74 15.88 15.53
N ILE A 370 -19.83 15.19 15.23
CA ILE A 370 -21.19 15.76 15.02
C ILE A 370 -22.12 14.96 15.91
N GLU A 371 -22.84 15.64 16.81
CA GLU A 371 -23.81 15.02 17.73
C GLU A 371 -23.26 13.79 18.47
N GLY A 372 -22.01 13.88 18.95
CA GLY A 372 -21.33 12.81 19.67
C GLY A 372 -20.79 11.67 18.79
N LYS A 373 -21.12 11.62 17.51
CA LYS A 373 -20.60 10.64 16.56
C LYS A 373 -19.37 11.16 15.84
N ARG A 374 -18.41 10.27 15.59
CA ARG A 374 -17.15 10.60 14.95
C ARG A 374 -17.14 10.22 13.48
N TYR A 375 -16.66 11.13 12.63
CA TYR A 375 -16.62 10.99 11.18
C TYR A 375 -15.25 11.40 10.63
N LYS A 376 -14.97 10.99 9.39
CA LYS A 376 -13.90 11.54 8.55
C LYS A 376 -14.42 11.89 7.17
N ARG A 377 -13.77 12.83 6.49
CA ARG A 377 -14.10 13.17 5.09
C ARG A 377 -13.66 12.03 4.16
N TYR A 378 -14.53 11.70 3.22
CA TYR A 378 -14.25 10.79 2.12
C TYR A 378 -14.54 11.50 0.80
N MET A 379 -13.51 11.71 -0.02
CA MET A 379 -13.56 12.54 -1.21
C MET A 379 -13.29 11.70 -2.46
N GLY A 380 -14.21 11.76 -3.44
CA GLY A 380 -13.98 11.18 -4.76
C GLY A 380 -12.81 11.88 -5.47
N SER A 381 -11.97 11.11 -6.20
CA SER A 381 -10.81 11.69 -6.92
C SER A 381 -11.21 12.75 -7.96
N ALA A 382 -12.41 12.63 -8.56
CA ALA A 382 -12.97 13.59 -9.49
C ALA A 382 -13.98 14.56 -8.84
N SER A 383 -14.02 14.66 -7.49
CA SER A 383 -14.85 15.63 -6.78
C SER A 383 -14.31 17.05 -6.93
N TYR A 384 -15.18 18.04 -6.73
CA TYR A 384 -14.78 19.45 -6.72
C TYR A 384 -13.66 19.70 -5.71
N ASP A 385 -13.83 19.23 -4.47
CA ASP A 385 -12.87 19.43 -3.38
C ASP A 385 -11.49 18.87 -3.70
N SER A 386 -11.42 17.62 -4.18
CA SER A 386 -10.14 16.98 -4.53
C SER A 386 -9.43 17.72 -5.67
N ASN A 387 -10.16 18.21 -6.67
CA ASN A 387 -9.59 18.99 -7.76
C ASN A 387 -9.19 20.40 -7.30
N HIS A 388 -9.94 21.00 -6.38
CA HIS A 388 -9.61 22.30 -5.80
C HIS A 388 -8.32 22.23 -4.99
N GLU A 389 -8.21 21.29 -4.03
CA GLU A 389 -7.01 21.06 -3.23
C GLU A 389 -5.78 20.76 -4.12
N ARG A 390 -5.97 19.96 -5.19
CA ARG A 390 -4.91 19.69 -6.17
C ARG A 390 -4.40 20.96 -6.85
N LYS A 391 -5.30 21.79 -7.38
CA LYS A 391 -4.91 23.01 -8.09
C LYS A 391 -4.30 24.05 -7.17
N GLU A 392 -4.81 24.16 -5.94
CA GLU A 392 -4.23 25.02 -4.93
C GLU A 392 -2.76 24.65 -4.64
N LYS A 393 -2.48 23.35 -4.44
CA LYS A 393 -1.14 22.84 -4.16
C LYS A 393 -0.20 22.89 -5.37
N LEU A 394 -0.67 22.52 -6.56
CA LEU A 394 0.16 22.41 -7.76
C LEU A 394 0.31 23.71 -8.53
N GLU A 395 -0.74 24.50 -8.61
CA GLU A 395 -0.80 25.74 -9.44
C GLU A 395 -0.71 27.02 -8.59
N LYS A 396 -0.57 26.91 -7.24
CA LYS A 396 -0.53 28.04 -6.28
C LYS A 396 -1.71 29.02 -6.45
N ARG A 397 -2.86 28.54 -6.89
CA ARG A 397 -4.05 29.35 -7.06
C ARG A 397 -4.65 29.74 -5.70
N LYS A 398 -5.14 30.99 -5.60
CA LYS A 398 -5.80 31.47 -4.38
C LYS A 398 -7.17 30.82 -4.19
N HIS A 399 -7.52 30.53 -2.95
CA HIS A 399 -8.74 29.85 -2.49
C HIS A 399 -10.08 30.37 -3.03
N LYS A 400 -10.13 31.56 -3.64
CA LYS A 400 -11.37 32.25 -4.05
C LYS A 400 -11.80 32.06 -5.51
N GLU A 401 -10.99 31.41 -6.35
CA GLU A 401 -11.35 31.19 -7.74
C GLU A 401 -12.21 29.94 -7.93
N LYS A 402 -13.45 30.11 -8.38
CA LYS A 402 -14.31 28.97 -8.78
C LYS A 402 -13.64 28.20 -9.92
N LEU A 403 -13.52 26.90 -9.77
CA LEU A 403 -13.00 26.04 -10.83
C LEU A 403 -14.10 25.77 -11.86
N ASN A 404 -13.84 26.08 -13.11
CA ASN A 404 -14.64 25.61 -14.23
C ASN A 404 -14.16 24.20 -14.61
N ILE A 405 -14.68 23.16 -13.92
CA ILE A 405 -14.35 21.76 -14.15
C ILE A 405 -15.63 20.93 -14.19
N PHE A 406 -15.61 19.89 -15.00
CA PHE A 406 -16.65 18.88 -14.99
C PHE A 406 -16.42 17.94 -13.81
N VAL A 407 -17.40 17.85 -12.91
CA VAL A 407 -17.31 17.10 -11.65
C VAL A 407 -17.97 15.74 -11.82
N GLU A 408 -17.21 14.68 -11.58
CA GLU A 408 -17.68 13.29 -11.66
C GLU A 408 -17.53 12.56 -10.32
N GLY A 409 -17.54 13.27 -9.22
CA GLY A 409 -17.45 12.71 -7.87
C GLY A 409 -17.95 13.65 -6.81
N VAL A 410 -18.22 13.11 -5.65
CA VAL A 410 -18.72 13.83 -4.47
C VAL A 410 -17.77 13.67 -3.28
N SER A 411 -17.86 14.62 -2.35
CA SER A 411 -17.25 14.52 -1.02
C SER A 411 -18.35 14.24 -0.01
N THR A 412 -18.08 13.32 0.92
CA THR A 412 -19.03 12.91 1.96
C THR A 412 -18.33 12.70 3.29
N LEU A 413 -19.08 12.55 4.35
CA LEU A 413 -18.62 12.07 5.64
C LEU A 413 -18.87 10.57 5.74
N VAL A 414 -17.90 9.85 6.31
CA VAL A 414 -18.02 8.43 6.65
C VAL A 414 -17.70 8.24 8.12
N ASP A 415 -18.31 7.24 8.74
CA ASP A 415 -18.07 6.92 10.14
C ASP A 415 -16.59 6.67 10.42
N TYR A 416 -16.12 7.12 11.57
CA TYR A 416 -14.80 6.77 12.07
C TYR A 416 -14.77 5.30 12.49
N LYS A 417 -13.91 4.52 11.85
CA LYS A 417 -13.89 3.05 11.95
C LYS A 417 -12.79 2.49 12.86
N GLY A 418 -11.99 3.38 13.52
CA GLY A 418 -10.84 2.94 14.29
C GLY A 418 -9.68 2.41 13.41
N PRO A 419 -8.79 1.57 13.95
CA PRO A 419 -7.61 1.06 13.23
C PRO A 419 -7.97 0.18 12.02
N VAL A 420 -7.28 0.37 10.91
CA VAL A 420 -7.50 -0.36 9.64
C VAL A 420 -7.27 -1.86 9.76
N LYS A 421 -6.42 -2.30 10.70
CA LYS A 421 -6.12 -3.72 10.95
C LYS A 421 -7.38 -4.57 11.18
N GLY A 422 -8.35 -4.05 11.95
CA GLY A 422 -9.62 -4.73 12.20
C GLY A 422 -10.41 -4.97 10.92
N ILE A 423 -10.46 -3.97 10.05
CA ILE A 423 -11.15 -4.04 8.75
C ILE A 423 -10.45 -5.06 7.83
N ILE A 424 -9.13 -4.98 7.70
CA ILE A 424 -8.36 -5.94 6.88
C ILE A 424 -8.59 -7.38 7.39
N SER A 425 -8.53 -7.59 8.72
CA SER A 425 -8.80 -8.89 9.33
C SER A 425 -10.20 -9.43 8.97
N SER A 426 -11.23 -8.58 9.02
CA SER A 426 -12.60 -8.95 8.63
C SER A 426 -12.70 -9.34 7.17
N LEU A 427 -12.12 -8.52 6.26
CA LEU A 427 -12.11 -8.79 4.83
C LEU A 427 -11.37 -10.09 4.48
N VAL A 428 -10.22 -10.34 5.12
CA VAL A 428 -9.43 -11.56 4.94
C VAL A 428 -10.19 -12.79 5.44
N LYS A 429 -10.85 -12.72 6.59
CA LYS A 429 -11.68 -13.81 7.12
C LYS A 429 -12.85 -14.12 6.18
N GLY A 430 -13.52 -13.09 5.66
CA GLY A 430 -14.59 -13.24 4.68
C GLY A 430 -14.11 -13.90 3.38
N LEU A 431 -12.97 -13.46 2.85
CA LEU A 431 -12.37 -14.06 1.65
C LEU A 431 -12.01 -15.53 1.86
N LYS A 432 -11.35 -15.85 2.99
CA LYS A 432 -11.02 -17.25 3.33
C LYS A 432 -12.25 -18.13 3.46
N SER A 433 -13.35 -17.58 3.99
CA SER A 433 -14.65 -18.25 4.01
C SER A 433 -15.16 -18.48 2.59
N GLY A 434 -15.11 -17.47 1.71
CA GLY A 434 -15.50 -17.59 0.30
C GLY A 434 -14.70 -18.64 -0.46
N ILE A 435 -13.37 -18.73 -0.26
CA ILE A 435 -12.50 -19.76 -0.83
C ILE A 435 -12.99 -21.15 -0.41
N SER A 436 -13.25 -21.33 0.89
CA SER A 436 -13.76 -22.60 1.43
C SER A 436 -15.10 -22.98 0.81
N TYR A 437 -16.05 -22.06 0.71
CA TYR A 437 -17.35 -22.30 0.08
C TYR A 437 -17.26 -22.63 -1.41
N CYS A 438 -16.26 -22.11 -2.11
CA CYS A 438 -16.02 -22.45 -3.51
C CYS A 438 -15.31 -23.82 -3.71
N GLY A 439 -15.07 -24.58 -2.64
CA GLY A 439 -14.32 -25.84 -2.73
C GLY A 439 -12.88 -25.67 -3.21
N ALA A 440 -12.24 -24.57 -2.81
CA ALA A 440 -10.90 -24.18 -3.22
C ALA A 440 -9.94 -24.09 -2.03
N LYS A 441 -8.63 -24.15 -2.30
CA LYS A 441 -7.56 -23.98 -1.31
C LYS A 441 -6.85 -22.64 -1.44
N ASN A 442 -6.96 -21.99 -2.62
CA ASN A 442 -6.29 -20.76 -2.94
C ASN A 442 -7.12 -19.93 -3.94
N LEU A 443 -6.65 -18.71 -4.26
CA LEU A 443 -7.36 -17.79 -5.14
C LEU A 443 -7.47 -18.30 -6.59
N GLU A 444 -6.47 -19.00 -7.10
CA GLU A 444 -6.49 -19.50 -8.47
C GLU A 444 -7.47 -20.68 -8.63
N GLU A 445 -7.55 -21.57 -7.63
CA GLU A 445 -8.56 -22.61 -7.57
C GLU A 445 -9.97 -22.00 -7.44
N MET A 446 -10.12 -20.95 -6.60
CA MET A 446 -11.39 -20.23 -6.46
C MET A 446 -11.88 -19.69 -7.80
N LYS A 447 -11.03 -19.07 -8.62
CA LYS A 447 -11.37 -18.57 -9.97
C LYS A 447 -11.83 -19.69 -10.91
N LYS A 448 -11.27 -20.89 -10.77
CA LYS A 448 -11.62 -22.07 -11.60
C LYS A 448 -12.91 -22.73 -11.14
N ASN A 449 -13.09 -22.84 -9.82
CA ASN A 449 -14.18 -23.58 -9.21
C ASN A 449 -15.45 -22.76 -9.04
N ALA A 450 -15.33 -21.42 -9.02
CA ALA A 450 -16.45 -20.54 -8.73
C ALA A 450 -17.58 -20.70 -9.76
N GLU A 451 -18.78 -20.78 -9.23
CA GLU A 451 -20.03 -20.75 -9.98
C GLU A 451 -20.90 -19.66 -9.39
N PHE A 452 -21.49 -18.85 -10.26
CA PHE A 452 -22.37 -17.76 -9.86
C PHE A 452 -23.81 -18.11 -10.16
N ILE A 453 -24.68 -17.83 -9.20
CA ILE A 453 -26.13 -17.83 -9.40
C ILE A 453 -26.62 -16.38 -9.36
N LYS A 454 -27.44 -15.99 -10.33
CA LYS A 454 -28.11 -14.68 -10.33
C LYS A 454 -29.21 -14.70 -9.28
N THR A 455 -29.25 -13.66 -8.44
CA THR A 455 -30.31 -13.50 -7.42
C THR A 455 -31.36 -12.49 -7.87
N THR A 456 -32.57 -12.60 -7.31
CA THR A 456 -33.66 -11.65 -7.48
C THR A 456 -33.61 -10.58 -6.40
N THR A 457 -34.42 -9.52 -6.53
CA THR A 457 -34.59 -8.51 -5.49
C THR A 457 -35.00 -9.13 -4.15
N SER A 458 -35.89 -10.13 -4.18
CA SER A 458 -36.30 -10.87 -2.98
C SER A 458 -35.14 -11.64 -2.34
N GLY A 459 -34.29 -12.28 -3.14
CA GLY A 459 -33.08 -12.95 -2.66
C GLY A 459 -32.05 -11.98 -2.04
N ILE A 460 -31.95 -10.75 -2.57
CA ILE A 460 -31.12 -9.70 -1.97
C ILE A 460 -31.68 -9.28 -0.58
N ILE A 461 -33.01 -9.16 -0.46
CA ILE A 461 -33.68 -8.84 0.80
C ILE A 461 -33.49 -9.98 1.80
N GLU A 462 -33.63 -11.22 1.37
CA GLU A 462 -33.41 -12.43 2.18
C GLU A 462 -31.99 -12.47 2.77
N SER A 463 -31.00 -11.99 2.03
CA SER A 463 -29.58 -11.96 2.43
C SER A 463 -29.32 -10.95 3.57
N LYS A 464 -30.25 -10.07 3.91
CA LYS A 464 -30.09 -9.07 4.98
C LYS A 464 -30.50 -9.65 6.33
N ALA A 465 -29.76 -9.28 7.39
CA ALA A 465 -30.14 -9.60 8.75
C ALA A 465 -31.50 -8.98 9.10
N ARG A 466 -32.38 -9.77 9.71
CA ARG A 466 -33.73 -9.36 10.10
C ARG A 466 -33.77 -9.12 11.62
N GLY A 467 -33.37 -7.98 12.09
CA GLY A 467 -33.36 -7.63 13.49
C GLY A 467 -32.48 -6.44 13.79
N LYS A 468 -32.68 -5.79 14.95
CA LYS A 468 -31.74 -4.78 15.44
C LYS A 468 -30.42 -5.47 15.81
N ARG A 469 -29.30 -4.98 15.31
CA ARG A 469 -28.00 -5.41 15.79
C ARG A 469 -27.77 -4.86 17.20
N LEU A 470 -27.29 -5.68 18.13
CA LEU A 470 -26.96 -5.28 19.49
C LEU A 470 -25.79 -4.28 19.56
N SER A 471 -25.11 -4.05 18.45
CA SER A 471 -23.89 -3.22 18.32
C SER A 471 -24.08 -1.94 17.49
N ASP A 472 -25.31 -1.57 17.16
CA ASP A 472 -25.61 -0.31 16.45
C ASP A 472 -25.95 0.82 17.42
#